data_d1069caec0cd5943ee4eb8d632a10d7f
#
_entry.id   d1069caec0cd5943ee4eb8d632a10d7f
#
_cell.length_a   1.000
_cell.length_b   1.000
_cell.length_c   1.000
_cell.angle_alpha   90.00
_cell.angle_beta   90.00
_cell.angle_gamma   90.00
#
_symmetry.space_group_name_H-M   'P 1'
#
loop_
_entity.id
_entity.type
_entity.pdbx_description
1 polymer ?
#
loop_
_entity_poly.entity_id
_entity_poly.type
_entity_poly.pdbx_seq_one_letter_code
_entity_poly.pdbx_strand_id
1 'polypeptide(L)'
;MLYAHFNFRNFEMSIIKSPPPTNLNVFKDIIEKHPEKAGAYLALNHCVDSKGRYLHFDKLRFRIPSDLDPALAWSVVKHARLRQLTHVLLLGEPPKGCSFLYTPTMHIAISACDQHTTTAALEWMCSKIGESKHLQYLLNDLIEDEAISSSQLEGAATTTKAAKDLLKRKKGPRTPDEKMIIGNFKMMNHAWDFRDHDLTLDIISDLHQVGVEGINDEAYRPGEFRNDDKVIVVDSNGEIVHQPPPAKNLENRLKLVIDWINTNHTDIKSQSYIHPMVKAIIIHFIIGYEHPFNDGNGRVARSLFYWYLFKSGFGAFRYIAISTLLKIAPIQYGKSYLYTETDDMDLTYFIDYQCRVIARAIGQFRATYQATVEGMEKFNAFLYQSGLYGKLSEKQRVVFNVARSGKAEDFTITNVKENLGCAYNTAANVLNGLVDLKLFEKIKIGNEWVFSMIDTNKIISGWKK
;
A
#
# COMPACT_ATOMS: atom_id res chain seq x y z
N MET A 1 -22.67 -21.35 0.03
CA MET A 1 -21.39 -20.92 0.59
C MET A 1 -20.91 -19.77 -0.27
N LEU A 2 -20.91 -18.56 0.28
CA LEU A 2 -20.32 -17.39 -0.38
C LEU A 2 -18.83 -17.42 -0.07
N TYR A 3 -18.02 -17.65 -1.11
CA TYR A 3 -16.56 -17.62 -0.99
C TYR A 3 -16.12 -16.17 -1.12
N ALA A 4 -15.65 -15.57 -0.04
CA ALA A 4 -14.84 -14.35 -0.15
C ALA A 4 -13.51 -14.76 -0.79
N HIS A 5 -13.43 -14.59 -2.09
CA HIS A 5 -12.24 -14.90 -2.85
C HIS A 5 -11.19 -13.82 -2.59
N PHE A 6 -10.31 -14.02 -1.61
CA PHE A 6 -8.94 -13.65 -1.83
C PHE A 6 -8.50 -14.49 -3.03
N ASN A 7 -8.46 -13.89 -4.22
CA ASN A 7 -8.24 -14.63 -5.45
C ASN A 7 -6.77 -15.04 -5.56
N PHE A 8 -6.34 -15.97 -4.69
CA PHE A 8 -5.11 -16.74 -4.87
C PHE A 8 -5.28 -17.79 -5.99
N ARG A 9 -6.15 -17.54 -6.98
CA ARG A 9 -6.54 -18.49 -8.03
C ARG A 9 -5.41 -19.20 -8.78
N ASN A 10 -4.14 -18.84 -8.50
CA ASN A 10 -2.97 -19.47 -9.13
C ASN A 10 -1.85 -19.83 -8.16
N PHE A 11 -2.07 -19.84 -6.83
CA PHE A 11 -0.99 -20.08 -5.88
C PHE A 11 -1.40 -21.04 -4.78
N GLU A 12 -0.82 -22.25 -4.77
CA GLU A 12 -0.92 -23.18 -3.66
C GLU A 12 -0.27 -22.58 -2.41
N MET A 13 -1.06 -22.31 -1.37
CA MET A 13 -0.50 -22.07 -0.04
C MET A 13 -0.12 -23.42 0.56
N SER A 14 1.16 -23.78 0.51
CA SER A 14 1.63 -24.95 1.22
C SER A 14 1.18 -24.87 2.69
N ILE A 15 0.69 -25.99 3.22
CA ILE A 15 0.24 -26.12 4.62
C ILE A 15 1.30 -25.53 5.55
N ILE A 16 0.91 -24.54 6.35
CA ILE A 16 1.78 -23.94 7.36
C ILE A 16 1.93 -24.92 8.51
N LYS A 17 3.16 -25.19 8.93
CA LYS A 17 3.41 -25.95 10.14
C LYS A 17 3.20 -25.06 11.36
N SER A 18 2.09 -25.28 12.06
CA SER A 18 1.80 -24.57 13.31
C SER A 18 2.88 -24.79 14.37
N PRO A 19 3.15 -23.80 15.22
CA PRO A 19 4.06 -23.98 16.34
C PRO A 19 3.61 -25.10 17.27
N PRO A 20 4.52 -25.86 17.87
CA PRO A 20 4.19 -26.74 18.99
C PRO A 20 3.81 -25.89 20.22
N PRO A 21 3.06 -26.45 21.17
CA PRO A 21 2.77 -25.77 22.43
C PRO A 21 4.06 -25.31 23.13
N THR A 22 4.03 -24.09 23.66
CA THR A 22 5.21 -23.52 24.32
C THR A 22 5.42 -24.17 25.68
N ASN A 23 6.60 -24.75 25.88
CA ASN A 23 7.00 -25.26 27.19
C ASN A 23 7.50 -24.12 28.08
N LEU A 24 6.71 -23.70 29.07
CA LEU A 24 7.08 -22.65 29.99
C LEU A 24 8.24 -23.01 30.92
N ASN A 25 8.50 -24.32 31.14
CA ASN A 25 9.61 -24.84 31.96
C ASN A 25 10.82 -25.25 31.11
N VAL A 26 10.91 -24.77 29.87
CA VAL A 26 11.89 -25.21 28.88
C VAL A 26 13.35 -25.22 29.41
N PHE A 27 13.77 -24.21 30.17
CA PHE A 27 15.14 -24.14 30.68
C PHE A 27 15.41 -25.19 31.75
N LYS A 28 14.41 -25.50 32.63
CA LYS A 28 14.51 -26.60 33.59
C LYS A 28 14.64 -27.92 32.86
N ASP A 29 13.77 -28.16 31.90
CA ASP A 29 13.77 -29.41 31.11
C ASP A 29 15.09 -29.63 30.34
N ILE A 30 15.65 -28.55 29.77
CA ILE A 30 16.93 -28.62 29.06
C ILE A 30 18.07 -28.98 30.02
N ILE A 31 18.12 -28.34 31.20
CA ILE A 31 19.20 -28.63 32.17
C ILE A 31 19.09 -30.05 32.73
N GLU A 32 17.87 -30.54 33.01
CA GLU A 32 17.65 -31.84 33.59
C GLU A 32 17.79 -32.98 32.59
N LYS A 33 17.32 -32.80 31.33
CA LYS A 33 17.22 -33.90 30.34
C LYS A 33 18.27 -33.81 29.24
N HIS A 34 18.85 -32.63 28.98
CA HIS A 34 19.81 -32.41 27.88
C HIS A 34 20.96 -31.47 28.31
N PRO A 35 21.63 -31.73 29.46
CA PRO A 35 22.66 -30.86 30.00
C PRO A 35 23.84 -30.62 29.03
N GLU A 36 24.17 -31.65 28.23
CA GLU A 36 25.26 -31.61 27.23
C GLU A 36 24.93 -30.65 26.04
N LYS A 37 23.66 -30.39 25.80
CA LYS A 37 23.17 -29.51 24.72
C LYS A 37 22.67 -28.16 25.23
N ALA A 38 22.71 -27.91 26.53
CA ALA A 38 22.16 -26.70 27.14
C ALA A 38 22.72 -25.41 26.51
N GLY A 39 24.02 -25.35 26.22
CA GLY A 39 24.66 -24.23 25.55
C GLY A 39 24.09 -23.98 24.15
N ALA A 40 23.83 -25.05 23.37
CA ALA A 40 23.27 -24.95 22.01
C ALA A 40 21.82 -24.44 22.02
N TYR A 41 20.99 -24.88 22.97
CA TYR A 41 19.64 -24.37 23.14
C TYR A 41 19.64 -22.92 23.62
N LEU A 42 20.49 -22.55 24.59
CA LEU A 42 20.60 -21.19 25.12
C LEU A 42 21.03 -20.19 24.03
N ALA A 43 21.86 -20.62 23.09
CA ALA A 43 22.24 -19.80 21.93
C ALA A 43 21.05 -19.41 21.04
N LEU A 44 19.90 -20.08 21.16
CA LEU A 44 18.65 -19.73 20.45
C LEU A 44 17.76 -18.76 21.22
N ASN A 45 18.15 -18.33 22.45
CA ASN A 45 17.33 -17.44 23.29
C ASN A 45 17.36 -15.98 22.81
N HIS A 46 16.90 -15.78 21.57
CA HIS A 46 16.81 -14.48 20.91
C HIS A 46 15.46 -14.32 20.20
N CYS A 47 14.94 -13.10 20.14
CA CYS A 47 13.68 -12.81 19.44
C CYS A 47 13.80 -12.96 17.93
N VAL A 48 14.97 -12.61 17.38
CA VAL A 48 15.30 -12.66 15.95
C VAL A 48 16.54 -13.55 15.74
N ASP A 49 16.70 -14.07 14.53
CA ASP A 49 17.92 -14.79 14.18
C ASP A 49 19.12 -13.88 13.95
N SER A 50 20.30 -14.43 13.69
CA SER A 50 21.55 -13.70 13.43
C SER A 50 21.50 -12.73 12.24
N LYS A 51 20.46 -12.83 11.38
CA LYS A 51 20.19 -11.92 10.27
C LYS A 51 19.08 -10.90 10.59
N GLY A 52 18.64 -10.79 11.84
CA GLY A 52 17.59 -9.89 12.28
C GLY A 52 16.18 -10.29 11.86
N ARG A 53 15.94 -11.56 11.46
CA ARG A 53 14.64 -12.02 10.96
C ARG A 53 13.78 -12.58 12.10
N TYR A 54 12.51 -12.16 12.13
CA TYR A 54 11.49 -12.72 13.02
C TYR A 54 10.82 -13.91 12.35
N LEU A 55 11.25 -15.12 12.67
CA LEU A 55 10.84 -16.34 11.96
C LEU A 55 9.74 -17.08 12.71
N HIS A 56 8.64 -17.38 12.04
CA HIS A 56 7.63 -18.33 12.51
C HIS A 56 8.23 -19.75 12.56
N PHE A 57 7.67 -20.62 13.40
CA PHE A 57 8.11 -22.02 13.54
C PHE A 57 8.22 -22.72 12.18
N ASP A 58 7.27 -22.51 11.29
CA ASP A 58 7.26 -23.05 9.92
C ASP A 58 8.58 -22.83 9.17
N LYS A 59 9.27 -21.71 9.42
CA LYS A 59 10.56 -21.36 8.79
C LYS A 59 11.75 -21.62 9.70
N LEU A 60 11.57 -21.46 11.01
CA LEU A 60 12.62 -21.63 12.00
C LEU A 60 13.08 -23.09 12.09
N ARG A 61 12.16 -24.04 12.03
CA ARG A 61 12.45 -25.49 12.14
C ARG A 61 13.52 -26.00 11.16
N PHE A 62 13.66 -25.36 10.01
CA PHE A 62 14.71 -25.70 9.02
C PHE A 62 16.07 -25.05 9.30
N ARG A 63 16.19 -24.27 10.38
CA ARG A 63 17.40 -23.55 10.79
C ARG A 63 17.90 -23.96 12.16
N ILE A 64 17.14 -24.80 12.84
CA ILE A 64 17.54 -25.42 14.09
C ILE A 64 18.58 -26.49 13.77
N PRO A 65 19.71 -26.58 14.49
CA PRO A 65 20.66 -27.68 14.36
C PRO A 65 19.96 -29.01 14.46
N SER A 66 20.37 -29.96 13.62
CA SER A 66 19.70 -31.27 13.45
C SER A 66 19.76 -32.18 14.68
N ASP A 67 20.67 -31.89 15.59
CA ASP A 67 20.85 -32.59 16.86
C ASP A 67 20.00 -32.05 18.00
N LEU A 68 19.27 -30.92 17.78
CA LEU A 68 18.37 -30.34 18.75
C LEU A 68 16.91 -30.70 18.45
N ASP A 69 16.12 -30.88 19.51
CA ASP A 69 14.66 -31.06 19.37
C ASP A 69 14.00 -29.73 18.94
N PRO A 70 13.26 -29.72 17.82
CA PRO A 70 12.66 -28.48 17.30
C PRO A 70 11.61 -27.85 18.22
N ALA A 71 10.88 -28.64 19.03
CA ALA A 71 9.87 -28.12 19.93
C ALA A 71 10.49 -27.45 21.15
N LEU A 72 11.56 -28.02 21.70
CA LEU A 72 12.31 -27.38 22.78
C LEU A 72 13.02 -26.10 22.27
N ALA A 73 13.64 -26.15 21.11
CA ALA A 73 14.28 -25.01 20.48
C ALA A 73 13.28 -23.87 20.21
N TRP A 74 12.07 -24.19 19.71
CA TRP A 74 10.99 -23.24 19.58
C TRP A 74 10.60 -22.61 20.93
N SER A 75 10.44 -23.42 21.96
CA SER A 75 10.06 -22.94 23.29
C SER A 75 11.10 -21.95 23.87
N VAL A 76 12.38 -22.15 23.60
CA VAL A 76 13.45 -21.22 23.97
C VAL A 76 13.30 -19.88 23.24
N VAL A 77 13.07 -19.89 21.93
CA VAL A 77 12.83 -18.69 21.12
C VAL A 77 11.56 -17.97 21.59
N LYS A 78 10.47 -18.72 21.79
CA LYS A 78 9.19 -18.15 22.26
C LYS A 78 9.33 -17.50 23.63
N HIS A 79 10.10 -18.10 24.53
CA HIS A 79 10.37 -17.54 25.84
C HIS A 79 11.11 -16.20 25.77
N ALA A 80 12.08 -16.02 24.85
CA ALA A 80 12.73 -14.75 24.63
C ALA A 80 11.73 -13.69 24.13
N ARG A 81 10.82 -14.09 23.24
CA ARG A 81 9.80 -13.20 22.66
C ARG A 81 8.76 -12.75 23.67
N LEU A 82 8.20 -13.69 24.45
CA LEU A 82 7.18 -13.41 25.47
C LEU A 82 7.59 -12.32 26.46
N ARG A 83 8.87 -12.18 26.73
CA ARG A 83 9.40 -11.12 27.61
C ARG A 83 9.39 -9.72 27.00
N GLN A 84 9.28 -9.61 25.68
CA GLN A 84 9.37 -8.35 24.94
C GLN A 84 8.04 -8.02 24.21
N LEU A 85 7.13 -8.97 24.11
CA LEU A 85 5.82 -8.75 23.51
C LEU A 85 5.02 -7.76 24.36
N THR A 86 4.55 -6.69 23.72
CA THR A 86 3.66 -5.70 24.33
C THR A 86 2.24 -5.97 23.87
N HIS A 87 1.32 -6.08 24.82
CA HIS A 87 -0.11 -6.21 24.51
C HIS A 87 -0.66 -4.94 23.87
N VAL A 88 -1.52 -5.08 22.88
CA VAL A 88 -2.08 -3.98 22.08
C VAL A 88 -3.57 -3.86 22.25
N LEU A 89 -4.30 -4.92 21.92
CA LEU A 89 -5.78 -4.96 21.96
C LEU A 89 -6.28 -6.41 21.99
N LEU A 90 -7.59 -6.55 22.19
CA LEU A 90 -8.29 -7.82 22.07
C LEU A 90 -9.05 -7.90 20.74
N LEU A 91 -9.00 -9.03 20.03
CA LEU A 91 -9.72 -9.28 18.78
C LEU A 91 -10.47 -10.61 18.81
N GLY A 92 -11.53 -10.67 18.04
CA GLY A 92 -12.28 -11.90 17.80
C GLY A 92 -13.29 -12.26 18.89
N GLU A 93 -13.92 -13.44 18.73
CA GLU A 93 -14.90 -14.03 19.64
C GLU A 93 -14.61 -15.55 19.73
N PRO A 94 -14.13 -16.10 20.86
CA PRO A 94 -13.78 -15.37 22.09
C PRO A 94 -12.60 -14.42 21.90
N PRO A 95 -12.50 -13.35 22.72
CA PRO A 95 -11.43 -12.36 22.59
C PRO A 95 -10.04 -12.95 22.78
N LYS A 96 -9.14 -12.70 21.82
CA LYS A 96 -7.73 -13.09 21.87
C LYS A 96 -6.85 -11.85 22.04
N GLY A 97 -5.85 -11.92 22.91
CA GLY A 97 -4.90 -10.84 23.14
C GLY A 97 -3.90 -10.73 22.01
N CYS A 98 -3.89 -9.61 21.32
CA CYS A 98 -2.91 -9.30 20.29
C CYS A 98 -1.70 -8.59 20.89
N SER A 99 -0.51 -9.01 20.51
CA SER A 99 0.74 -8.43 21.00
C SER A 99 1.77 -8.31 19.88
N PHE A 100 2.74 -7.41 20.02
CA PHE A 100 3.89 -7.35 19.13
C PHE A 100 5.14 -6.87 19.85
N LEU A 101 6.29 -7.07 19.22
CA LEU A 101 7.57 -6.46 19.60
C LEU A 101 8.21 -5.77 18.38
N TYR A 102 9.03 -4.75 18.64
CA TYR A 102 9.77 -4.07 17.59
C TYR A 102 10.95 -4.91 17.10
N THR A 103 11.03 -5.11 15.78
CA THR A 103 12.14 -5.81 15.12
C THR A 103 13.09 -4.82 14.45
N PRO A 104 14.35 -5.23 14.11
CA PRO A 104 15.24 -4.40 13.31
C PRO A 104 14.62 -3.94 11.99
N THR A 105 13.82 -4.80 11.34
CA THR A 105 13.08 -4.45 10.10
C THR A 105 12.11 -3.28 10.33
N MET A 106 11.38 -3.31 11.45
CA MET A 106 10.43 -2.25 11.78
C MET A 106 11.15 -0.92 12.02
N HIS A 107 12.27 -0.92 12.73
CA HIS A 107 13.06 0.29 12.96
C HIS A 107 13.57 0.92 11.66
N ILE A 108 14.04 0.09 10.72
CA ILE A 108 14.48 0.56 9.39
C ILE A 108 13.30 1.19 8.63
N ALA A 109 12.13 0.54 8.64
CA ALA A 109 10.94 1.03 7.95
C ALA A 109 10.41 2.32 8.58
N ILE A 110 10.38 2.42 9.91
CA ILE A 110 10.01 3.61 10.67
C ILE A 110 10.92 4.78 10.29
N SER A 111 12.24 4.57 10.35
CA SER A 111 13.20 5.61 9.97
C SER A 111 13.00 6.10 8.54
N ALA A 112 12.79 5.19 7.59
CA ALA A 112 12.52 5.56 6.20
C ALA A 112 11.18 6.32 6.04
N CYS A 113 10.15 5.91 6.81
CA CYS A 113 8.84 6.54 6.83
C CYS A 113 8.95 8.00 7.34
N ASP A 114 9.56 8.21 8.50
CA ASP A 114 9.70 9.53 9.11
C ASP A 114 10.51 10.50 8.25
N GLN A 115 11.57 10.01 7.62
CA GLN A 115 12.45 10.84 6.80
C GLN A 115 11.83 11.23 5.45
N HIS A 116 10.95 10.41 4.88
CA HIS A 116 10.62 10.53 3.45
C HIS A 116 9.13 10.60 3.14
N THR A 117 8.24 10.40 4.12
CA THR A 117 6.81 10.28 3.81
C THR A 117 5.91 11.24 4.57
N THR A 118 6.46 12.08 5.44
CA THR A 118 5.71 13.13 6.12
C THR A 118 5.19 14.17 5.15
N THR A 119 4.13 14.88 5.55
CA THR A 119 3.60 16.01 4.78
C THR A 119 4.67 17.09 4.55
N ALA A 120 5.51 17.37 5.55
CA ALA A 120 6.63 18.31 5.40
C ALA A 120 7.68 17.83 4.38
N ALA A 121 8.00 16.53 4.36
CA ALA A 121 8.89 15.97 3.34
C ALA A 121 8.28 16.10 1.93
N LEU A 122 6.97 15.87 1.80
CA LEU A 122 6.24 16.05 0.56
C LEU A 122 6.25 17.51 0.08
N GLU A 123 5.99 18.47 0.97
CA GLU A 123 6.04 19.90 0.67
C GLU A 123 7.45 20.33 0.22
N TRP A 124 8.49 19.82 0.88
CA TRP A 124 9.87 20.06 0.46
C TRP A 124 10.14 19.50 -0.94
N MET A 125 9.67 18.28 -1.24
CA MET A 125 9.77 17.69 -2.58
C MET A 125 9.04 18.54 -3.63
N CYS A 126 7.84 19.05 -3.30
CA CYS A 126 7.08 19.97 -4.15
C CYS A 126 7.87 21.24 -4.47
N SER A 127 8.50 21.85 -3.47
CA SER A 127 9.26 23.10 -3.63
C SER A 127 10.46 22.97 -4.58
N LYS A 128 11.04 21.77 -4.69
CA LYS A 128 12.16 21.49 -5.62
C LYS A 128 11.71 21.32 -7.07
N ILE A 129 10.50 20.88 -7.30
CA ILE A 129 9.96 20.67 -8.67
C ILE A 129 9.30 21.93 -9.22
N GLY A 130 8.95 22.88 -8.35
CA GLY A 130 8.20 24.09 -8.68
C GLY A 130 6.81 24.10 -8.06
N GLU A 131 5.76 24.49 -8.79
CA GLU A 131 4.41 24.55 -8.22
C GLU A 131 3.92 23.19 -7.69
N SER A 132 3.20 23.19 -6.57
CA SER A 132 2.64 21.99 -5.91
C SER A 132 1.78 21.12 -6.85
N LYS A 133 1.11 21.74 -7.83
CA LYS A 133 0.40 21.04 -8.90
C LYS A 133 1.32 20.18 -9.79
N HIS A 134 2.60 20.49 -9.89
CA HIS A 134 3.55 19.72 -10.69
C HIS A 134 3.86 18.35 -10.06
N LEU A 135 4.10 18.31 -8.75
CA LEU A 135 4.34 17.03 -8.08
C LEU A 135 3.08 16.14 -8.11
N GLN A 136 1.93 16.72 -7.83
CA GLN A 136 0.66 15.99 -7.86
C GLN A 136 0.44 15.28 -9.19
N TYR A 137 0.85 15.91 -10.28
CA TYR A 137 0.69 15.33 -11.60
C TYR A 137 1.76 14.29 -11.95
N LEU A 138 3.00 14.54 -11.59
CA LEU A 138 4.10 13.56 -11.79
C LEU A 138 3.89 12.29 -10.98
N LEU A 139 3.13 12.36 -9.89
CA LEU A 139 2.89 11.25 -8.97
C LEU A 139 1.44 10.73 -9.02
N ASN A 140 0.54 11.33 -9.80
CA ASN A 140 -0.85 10.86 -9.92
C ASN A 140 -0.95 9.42 -10.41
N ASP A 141 -0.04 8.98 -11.26
CA ASP A 141 0.03 7.59 -11.72
C ASP A 141 0.17 6.59 -10.58
N LEU A 142 0.72 7.00 -9.41
CA LEU A 142 0.91 6.12 -8.26
C LEU A 142 -0.37 5.89 -7.46
N ILE A 143 -1.28 6.87 -7.40
CA ILE A 143 -2.64 6.66 -6.82
C ILE A 143 -3.42 5.67 -7.68
N GLU A 144 -3.31 5.83 -9.00
CA GLU A 144 -3.90 4.90 -9.96
C GLU A 144 -3.29 3.50 -9.78
N ASP A 145 -1.96 3.39 -9.61
CA ASP A 145 -1.26 2.12 -9.43
C ASP A 145 -1.70 1.39 -8.14
N GLU A 146 -1.96 2.11 -7.05
CA GLU A 146 -2.53 1.50 -5.84
C GLU A 146 -3.94 0.97 -6.09
N ALA A 147 -4.83 1.79 -6.65
CA ALA A 147 -6.21 1.41 -6.92
C ALA A 147 -6.30 0.19 -7.86
N ILE A 148 -5.48 0.17 -8.91
CA ILE A 148 -5.41 -0.92 -9.87
C ILE A 148 -4.86 -2.18 -9.21
N SER A 149 -3.71 -2.08 -8.55
CA SER A 149 -3.03 -3.25 -7.96
C SER A 149 -3.80 -3.83 -6.79
N SER A 150 -4.44 -3.00 -5.99
CA SER A 150 -5.34 -3.42 -4.91
C SER A 150 -6.55 -4.18 -5.44
N SER A 151 -7.14 -3.73 -6.57
CA SER A 151 -8.26 -4.44 -7.23
C SER A 151 -7.81 -5.76 -7.86
N GLN A 152 -6.61 -5.78 -8.48
CA GLN A 152 -6.04 -7.00 -9.05
C GLN A 152 -5.67 -8.03 -7.98
N LEU A 153 -5.27 -7.60 -6.78
CA LEU A 153 -5.05 -8.48 -5.64
C LEU A 153 -6.35 -9.17 -5.19
N GLU A 154 -7.49 -8.50 -5.36
CA GLU A 154 -8.84 -9.04 -5.11
C GLU A 154 -9.45 -9.74 -6.33
N GLY A 155 -8.70 -9.93 -7.41
CA GLY A 155 -9.07 -10.75 -8.56
C GLY A 155 -9.53 -10.01 -9.82
N ALA A 156 -9.45 -8.68 -9.87
CA ALA A 156 -9.73 -7.98 -11.12
C ALA A 156 -8.74 -8.39 -12.22
N ALA A 157 -9.26 -8.89 -13.35
CA ALA A 157 -8.47 -9.44 -14.45
C ALA A 157 -8.00 -8.37 -15.45
N THR A 158 -8.38 -7.10 -15.28
CA THR A 158 -8.03 -6.00 -16.18
C THR A 158 -6.52 -5.73 -16.18
N THR A 159 -5.92 -5.57 -17.36
CA THR A 159 -4.49 -5.21 -17.45
C THR A 159 -4.25 -3.79 -16.90
N THR A 160 -3.06 -3.55 -16.34
CA THR A 160 -2.69 -2.22 -15.80
C THR A 160 -2.84 -1.12 -16.86
N LYS A 161 -2.49 -1.39 -18.13
CA LYS A 161 -2.64 -0.42 -19.23
C LYS A 161 -4.11 -0.07 -19.48
N ALA A 162 -4.99 -1.07 -19.60
CA ALA A 162 -6.43 -0.85 -19.83
C ALA A 162 -7.08 -0.12 -18.64
N ALA A 163 -6.64 -0.43 -17.41
CA ALA A 163 -7.10 0.22 -16.20
C ALA A 163 -6.67 1.69 -16.11
N LYS A 164 -5.43 2.02 -16.45
CA LYS A 164 -4.96 3.42 -16.54
C LYS A 164 -5.72 4.20 -17.61
N ASP A 165 -5.95 3.59 -18.77
CA ASP A 165 -6.76 4.20 -19.84
C ASP A 165 -8.20 4.47 -19.37
N LEU A 166 -8.80 3.55 -18.58
CA LEU A 166 -10.12 3.73 -18.01
C LEU A 166 -10.18 4.94 -17.07
N LEU A 167 -9.23 5.05 -16.16
CA LEU A 167 -9.16 6.15 -15.18
C LEU A 167 -8.93 7.51 -15.87
N LYS A 168 -8.05 7.56 -16.88
CA LYS A 168 -7.71 8.79 -17.63
C LYS A 168 -8.83 9.28 -18.54
N ARG A 169 -9.53 8.37 -19.22
CA ARG A 169 -10.55 8.74 -20.24
C ARG A 169 -11.90 9.16 -19.68
N LYS A 170 -12.11 9.09 -18.36
CA LYS A 170 -13.37 9.39 -17.68
C LYS A 170 -14.60 8.67 -18.32
N LYS A 171 -14.37 7.54 -18.99
CA LYS A 171 -15.45 6.69 -19.49
C LYS A 171 -16.00 5.88 -18.33
N GLY A 172 -17.33 5.72 -18.28
CA GLY A 172 -17.97 4.88 -17.28
C GLY A 172 -17.50 3.43 -17.38
N PRO A 173 -17.35 2.72 -16.24
CA PRO A 173 -16.95 1.32 -16.22
C PRO A 173 -18.02 0.43 -16.88
N ARG A 174 -17.58 -0.58 -17.63
CA ARG A 174 -18.46 -1.49 -18.39
C ARG A 174 -18.48 -2.90 -17.81
N THR A 175 -17.36 -3.35 -17.24
CA THR A 175 -17.22 -4.69 -16.66
C THR A 175 -17.19 -4.63 -15.13
N PRO A 176 -17.46 -5.75 -14.42
CA PRO A 176 -17.29 -5.82 -12.97
C PRO A 176 -15.88 -5.43 -12.53
N ASP A 177 -14.84 -5.87 -13.24
CA ASP A 177 -13.44 -5.53 -12.95
C ASP A 177 -13.16 -4.03 -13.07
N GLU A 178 -13.69 -3.39 -14.13
CA GLU A 178 -13.58 -1.94 -14.31
C GLU A 178 -14.31 -1.17 -13.19
N LYS A 179 -15.48 -1.66 -12.77
CA LYS A 179 -16.22 -1.08 -11.62
C LYS A 179 -15.42 -1.22 -10.33
N MET A 180 -14.79 -2.38 -10.12
CA MET A 180 -13.92 -2.62 -8.96
C MET A 180 -12.75 -1.65 -8.91
N ILE A 181 -12.10 -1.37 -10.05
CA ILE A 181 -10.98 -0.43 -10.14
C ILE A 181 -11.43 1.01 -9.87
N ILE A 182 -12.53 1.44 -10.51
CA ILE A 182 -13.10 2.78 -10.29
C ILE A 182 -13.55 2.95 -8.83
N GLY A 183 -14.23 1.92 -8.27
CA GLY A 183 -14.66 1.92 -6.87
C GLY A 183 -13.49 2.04 -5.91
N ASN A 184 -12.41 1.29 -6.15
CA ASN A 184 -11.21 1.37 -5.30
C ASN A 184 -10.49 2.72 -5.42
N PHE A 185 -10.44 3.30 -6.63
CA PHE A 185 -9.91 4.66 -6.82
C PHE A 185 -10.73 5.71 -6.06
N LYS A 186 -12.06 5.62 -6.11
CA LYS A 186 -12.97 6.47 -5.32
C LYS A 186 -12.75 6.26 -3.81
N MET A 187 -12.62 5.00 -3.36
CA MET A 187 -12.37 4.66 -1.96
C MET A 187 -11.08 5.27 -1.43
N MET A 188 -10.00 5.27 -2.22
CA MET A 188 -8.73 5.90 -1.86
C MET A 188 -8.84 7.42 -1.73
N ASN A 189 -9.59 8.07 -2.63
CA ASN A 189 -9.86 9.51 -2.52
C ASN A 189 -10.74 9.81 -1.30
N HIS A 190 -11.77 9.00 -1.05
CA HIS A 190 -12.61 9.11 0.13
C HIS A 190 -11.80 9.01 1.44
N ALA A 191 -10.87 8.02 1.52
CA ALA A 191 -9.95 7.91 2.65
C ALA A 191 -9.10 9.17 2.86
N TRP A 192 -8.70 9.85 1.79
CA TRP A 192 -8.01 11.13 1.88
C TRP A 192 -8.92 12.26 2.38
N ASP A 193 -10.13 12.33 1.90
CA ASP A 193 -11.08 13.42 2.22
C ASP A 193 -11.53 13.33 3.70
N PHE A 194 -11.68 12.12 4.24
CA PHE A 194 -12.06 11.89 5.64
C PHE A 194 -10.89 11.84 6.63
N ARG A 195 -9.66 12.11 6.21
CA ARG A 195 -8.46 11.97 7.06
C ARG A 195 -8.50 12.79 8.36
N ASP A 196 -9.22 13.90 8.38
CA ASP A 196 -9.29 14.79 9.54
C ASP A 196 -10.39 14.38 10.56
N HIS A 197 -11.20 13.37 10.23
CA HIS A 197 -12.26 12.86 11.10
C HIS A 197 -11.80 11.63 11.91
N ASP A 198 -12.41 11.44 13.06
CA ASP A 198 -12.26 10.19 13.81
C ASP A 198 -13.01 9.06 13.11
N LEU A 199 -12.51 7.83 13.25
CA LEU A 199 -13.13 6.67 12.63
C LEU A 199 -14.47 6.37 13.30
N THR A 200 -15.48 6.02 12.51
CA THR A 200 -16.79 5.57 12.94
C THR A 200 -17.21 4.35 12.16
N LEU A 201 -18.25 3.64 12.61
CA LEU A 201 -18.86 2.56 11.84
C LEU A 201 -19.35 3.05 10.48
N ASP A 202 -19.93 4.26 10.45
CA ASP A 202 -20.45 4.87 9.22
C ASP A 202 -19.32 5.10 8.20
N ILE A 203 -18.16 5.62 8.63
CA ILE A 203 -17.01 5.80 7.72
C ILE A 203 -16.52 4.46 7.16
N ILE A 204 -16.49 3.39 7.97
CA ILE A 204 -16.11 2.05 7.49
C ILE A 204 -17.13 1.54 6.47
N SER A 205 -18.42 1.72 6.76
CA SER A 205 -19.55 1.39 5.88
C SER A 205 -19.50 2.17 4.57
N ASP A 206 -19.30 3.50 4.64
CA ASP A 206 -19.20 4.39 3.48
C ASP A 206 -18.02 4.05 2.57
N LEU A 207 -16.85 3.76 3.16
CA LEU A 207 -15.68 3.29 2.40
C LEU A 207 -16.01 2.02 1.62
N HIS A 208 -16.66 1.05 2.25
CA HIS A 208 -17.08 -0.17 1.57
C HIS A 208 -18.10 0.12 0.48
N GLN A 209 -19.16 0.89 0.79
CA GLN A 209 -20.20 1.27 -0.17
C GLN A 209 -19.61 1.90 -1.42
N VAL A 210 -18.74 2.91 -1.27
CA VAL A 210 -18.07 3.60 -2.39
C VAL A 210 -17.22 2.62 -3.22
N GLY A 211 -16.57 1.66 -2.56
CA GLY A 211 -15.67 0.71 -3.20
C GLY A 211 -16.36 -0.38 -4.01
N VAL A 212 -17.63 -0.69 -3.70
CA VAL A 212 -18.38 -1.78 -4.35
C VAL A 212 -19.60 -1.29 -5.12
N GLU A 213 -19.87 0.02 -5.12
CA GLU A 213 -21.01 0.62 -5.81
C GLU A 213 -21.07 0.21 -7.29
N GLY A 214 -22.26 -0.24 -7.70
CA GLY A 214 -22.53 -0.63 -9.08
C GLY A 214 -21.97 -1.99 -9.50
N ILE A 215 -21.35 -2.76 -8.62
CA ILE A 215 -21.01 -4.16 -8.87
C ILE A 215 -22.29 -4.97 -8.68
N ASN A 216 -22.84 -5.51 -9.78
CA ASN A 216 -24.07 -6.30 -9.76
C ASN A 216 -23.75 -7.77 -9.42
N ASP A 217 -23.38 -8.02 -8.17
CA ASP A 217 -23.16 -9.33 -7.60
C ASP A 217 -23.76 -9.35 -6.20
N GLU A 218 -24.58 -10.36 -5.90
CA GLU A 218 -25.26 -10.50 -4.60
C GLU A 218 -24.30 -10.68 -3.42
N ALA A 219 -23.04 -11.06 -3.68
CA ALA A 219 -22.00 -11.10 -2.68
C ALA A 219 -21.65 -9.70 -2.13
N TYR A 220 -21.79 -8.66 -2.98
CA TYR A 220 -21.54 -7.29 -2.58
C TYR A 220 -22.81 -6.62 -2.07
N ARG A 221 -22.91 -6.44 -0.77
CA ARG A 221 -23.95 -5.63 -0.11
C ARG A 221 -23.33 -4.29 0.29
N PRO A 222 -23.49 -3.23 -0.54
CA PRO A 222 -22.80 -1.96 -0.32
C PRO A 222 -23.07 -1.38 1.07
N GLY A 223 -22.03 -1.20 1.88
CA GLY A 223 -22.11 -0.63 3.20
C GLY A 223 -22.64 -1.55 4.31
N GLU A 224 -23.16 -2.74 4.00
CA GLU A 224 -23.76 -3.63 4.98
C GLU A 224 -22.72 -4.57 5.60
N PHE A 225 -22.64 -4.57 6.93
CA PHE A 225 -21.87 -5.58 7.65
C PHE A 225 -22.50 -6.96 7.53
N ARG A 226 -21.66 -8.01 7.46
CA ARG A 226 -22.16 -9.39 7.43
C ARG A 226 -22.93 -9.73 8.71
N ASN A 227 -23.98 -10.50 8.55
CA ASN A 227 -24.88 -10.93 9.64
C ASN A 227 -24.92 -12.46 9.81
N ASP A 228 -24.08 -13.19 9.05
CA ASP A 228 -23.93 -14.64 9.13
C ASP A 228 -22.45 -15.07 9.06
N ASP A 229 -22.19 -16.35 9.30
CA ASP A 229 -20.84 -16.94 9.37
C ASP A 229 -20.47 -17.72 8.10
N LYS A 230 -21.12 -17.44 6.96
CA LYS A 230 -20.88 -18.12 5.69
C LYS A 230 -19.61 -17.66 4.99
N VAL A 231 -19.10 -16.51 5.39
CA VAL A 231 -17.89 -15.92 4.81
C VAL A 231 -16.67 -16.67 5.36
N ILE A 232 -15.87 -17.21 4.45
CA ILE A 232 -14.60 -17.88 4.74
C ILE A 232 -13.55 -17.41 3.74
N VAL A 233 -12.30 -17.39 4.15
CA VAL A 233 -11.18 -17.14 3.23
C VAL A 233 -10.55 -18.47 2.83
N VAL A 234 -10.45 -18.71 1.53
CA VAL A 234 -9.87 -19.94 0.98
C VAL A 234 -8.65 -19.65 0.12
N ASP A 235 -7.74 -20.60 0.04
CA ASP A 235 -6.62 -20.56 -0.90
C ASP A 235 -7.04 -21.06 -2.30
N SER A 236 -6.08 -21.13 -3.24
CA SER A 236 -6.33 -21.58 -4.61
C SER A 236 -6.82 -23.04 -4.72
N ASN A 237 -6.58 -23.85 -3.69
CA ASN A 237 -7.01 -25.24 -3.65
C ASN A 237 -8.40 -25.40 -3.02
N GLY A 238 -8.99 -24.27 -2.55
CA GLY A 238 -10.26 -24.28 -1.82
C GLY A 238 -10.13 -24.65 -0.35
N GLU A 239 -8.89 -24.75 0.18
CA GLU A 239 -8.66 -24.97 1.60
C GLU A 239 -8.94 -23.71 2.41
N ILE A 240 -9.65 -23.87 3.53
CA ILE A 240 -9.95 -22.73 4.42
C ILE A 240 -8.67 -22.29 5.11
N VAL A 241 -8.26 -21.07 4.83
CA VAL A 241 -7.06 -20.46 5.42
C VAL A 241 -7.39 -19.48 6.56
N HIS A 242 -8.57 -18.91 6.55
CA HIS A 242 -9.06 -18.08 7.64
C HIS A 242 -10.58 -18.22 7.79
N GLN A 243 -11.00 -18.44 9.03
CA GLN A 243 -12.40 -18.37 9.44
C GLN A 243 -12.57 -17.09 10.26
N PRO A 244 -13.27 -16.07 9.75
CA PRO A 244 -13.53 -14.85 10.50
C PRO A 244 -14.25 -15.14 11.81
N PRO A 245 -14.06 -14.31 12.85
CA PRO A 245 -14.84 -14.40 14.08
C PRO A 245 -16.35 -14.35 13.80
N PRO A 246 -17.22 -14.96 14.65
CA PRO A 246 -18.66 -14.99 14.41
C PRO A 246 -19.26 -13.63 14.11
N ALA A 247 -20.24 -13.56 13.20
CA ALA A 247 -20.97 -12.33 12.89
C ALA A 247 -21.75 -11.79 14.08
N LYS A 248 -22.14 -12.67 14.99
CA LYS A 248 -22.74 -12.27 16.26
C LYS A 248 -21.82 -11.28 16.99
N ASN A 249 -22.38 -10.15 17.45
CA ASN A 249 -21.66 -9.06 18.12
C ASN A 249 -20.57 -8.36 17.29
N LEU A 250 -20.52 -8.55 15.97
CA LEU A 250 -19.51 -7.93 15.10
C LEU A 250 -19.42 -6.41 15.27
N GLU A 251 -20.57 -5.70 15.23
CA GLU A 251 -20.58 -4.25 15.38
C GLU A 251 -20.04 -3.79 16.75
N ASN A 252 -20.33 -4.54 17.82
CA ASN A 252 -19.79 -4.21 19.15
C ASN A 252 -18.27 -4.41 19.21
N ARG A 253 -17.74 -5.47 18.57
CA ARG A 253 -16.29 -5.66 18.45
C ARG A 253 -15.66 -4.55 17.63
N LEU A 254 -16.29 -4.15 16.50
CA LEU A 254 -15.81 -3.03 15.68
C LEU A 254 -15.81 -1.70 16.47
N LYS A 255 -16.81 -1.44 17.32
CA LYS A 255 -16.81 -0.24 18.19
C LYS A 255 -15.61 -0.23 19.13
N LEU A 256 -15.29 -1.36 19.78
CA LEU A 256 -14.10 -1.47 20.65
C LEU A 256 -12.79 -1.23 19.87
N VAL A 257 -12.71 -1.75 18.65
CA VAL A 257 -11.59 -1.51 17.75
C VAL A 257 -11.50 -0.03 17.34
N ILE A 258 -12.63 0.60 17.01
CA ILE A 258 -12.70 2.02 16.64
C ILE A 258 -12.24 2.89 17.81
N ASP A 259 -12.66 2.60 19.03
CA ASP A 259 -12.22 3.33 20.24
C ASP A 259 -10.70 3.22 20.40
N TRP A 260 -10.12 2.04 20.20
CA TRP A 260 -8.68 1.85 20.21
C TRP A 260 -7.99 2.60 19.07
N ILE A 261 -8.55 2.61 17.86
CA ILE A 261 -8.00 3.33 16.70
C ILE A 261 -7.97 4.84 16.96
N ASN A 262 -9.04 5.40 17.53
CA ASN A 262 -9.16 6.82 17.81
C ASN A 262 -8.34 7.26 19.04
N THR A 263 -7.93 6.32 19.91
CA THR A 263 -7.04 6.63 21.04
C THR A 263 -5.66 7.08 20.53
N ASN A 264 -5.12 8.15 21.09
CA ASN A 264 -3.78 8.64 20.78
C ASN A 264 -2.70 7.78 21.44
N HIS A 265 -1.90 7.06 20.65
CA HIS A 265 -0.78 6.25 21.13
C HIS A 265 0.58 6.90 20.85
N THR A 266 0.62 8.16 20.40
CA THR A 266 1.87 8.90 20.14
C THR A 266 2.20 9.91 21.24
N ASP A 267 1.32 10.08 22.23
CA ASP A 267 1.58 10.96 23.37
C ASP A 267 2.73 10.40 24.21
N ILE A 268 3.70 11.24 24.53
CA ILE A 268 4.85 10.91 25.40
C ILE A 268 4.42 10.47 26.82
N LYS A 269 3.21 10.87 27.22
CA LYS A 269 2.59 10.45 28.50
C LYS A 269 1.90 9.09 28.40
N SER A 270 1.68 8.58 27.19
CA SER A 270 1.14 7.26 26.96
C SER A 270 2.17 6.20 27.33
N GLN A 271 1.83 5.27 28.21
CA GLN A 271 2.69 4.14 28.57
C GLN A 271 2.91 3.15 27.42
N SER A 272 2.18 3.29 26.33
CA SER A 272 2.19 2.39 25.17
C SER A 272 2.32 3.18 23.87
N TYR A 273 3.53 3.68 23.60
CA TYR A 273 3.83 4.31 22.32
C TYR A 273 3.73 3.29 21.18
N ILE A 274 2.93 3.62 20.18
CA ILE A 274 2.86 2.89 18.90
C ILE A 274 3.08 3.88 17.77
N HIS A 275 4.13 3.64 17.00
CA HIS A 275 4.42 4.48 15.84
C HIS A 275 3.23 4.48 14.85
N PRO A 276 2.80 5.63 14.27
CA PRO A 276 1.62 5.71 13.40
C PRO A 276 1.62 4.73 12.23
N MET A 277 2.77 4.50 11.58
CA MET A 277 2.88 3.51 10.51
C MET A 277 2.60 2.08 11.04
N VAL A 278 3.10 1.75 12.22
CA VAL A 278 2.84 0.44 12.85
C VAL A 278 1.37 0.32 13.20
N LYS A 279 0.75 1.36 13.73
CA LYS A 279 -0.68 1.38 14.04
C LYS A 279 -1.54 1.25 12.76
N ALA A 280 -1.17 1.91 11.67
CA ALA A 280 -1.83 1.74 10.37
C ALA A 280 -1.78 0.28 9.88
N ILE A 281 -0.62 -0.39 10.06
CA ILE A 281 -0.46 -1.81 9.73
C ILE A 281 -1.37 -2.69 10.62
N ILE A 282 -1.46 -2.38 11.91
CA ILE A 282 -2.36 -3.10 12.84
C ILE A 282 -3.81 -2.93 12.41
N ILE A 283 -4.24 -1.71 12.03
CA ILE A 283 -5.59 -1.45 11.50
C ILE A 283 -5.86 -2.31 10.25
N HIS A 284 -4.90 -2.39 9.35
CA HIS A 284 -4.98 -3.26 8.17
C HIS A 284 -5.21 -4.73 8.58
N PHE A 285 -4.45 -5.24 9.54
CA PHE A 285 -4.63 -6.60 10.06
C PHE A 285 -6.02 -6.82 10.66
N ILE A 286 -6.49 -5.89 11.49
CA ILE A 286 -7.78 -5.99 12.20
C ILE A 286 -8.93 -6.18 11.23
N ILE A 287 -9.02 -5.36 10.19
CA ILE A 287 -10.11 -5.45 9.20
C ILE A 287 -10.01 -6.75 8.39
N GLY A 288 -8.80 -7.19 8.06
CA GLY A 288 -8.59 -8.48 7.41
C GLY A 288 -9.00 -9.67 8.29
N TYR A 289 -8.77 -9.59 9.60
CA TYR A 289 -9.10 -10.64 10.57
C TYR A 289 -10.60 -10.66 10.94
N GLU A 290 -11.19 -9.51 11.31
CA GLU A 290 -12.62 -9.41 11.65
C GLU A 290 -13.53 -9.64 10.43
N HIS A 291 -13.04 -9.31 9.25
CA HIS A 291 -13.68 -9.54 7.96
C HIS A 291 -15.15 -9.07 7.95
N PRO A 292 -15.40 -7.77 8.17
CA PRO A 292 -16.73 -7.27 8.50
C PRO A 292 -17.76 -7.33 7.35
N PHE A 293 -17.35 -7.50 6.11
CA PHE A 293 -18.20 -7.52 4.94
C PHE A 293 -18.23 -8.89 4.27
N ASN A 294 -19.23 -9.11 3.41
CA ASN A 294 -19.29 -10.36 2.63
C ASN A 294 -18.20 -10.45 1.57
N ASP A 295 -17.79 -9.32 0.98
CA ASP A 295 -16.63 -9.18 0.08
C ASP A 295 -16.07 -7.76 0.18
N GLY A 296 -14.90 -7.49 -0.40
CA GLY A 296 -14.27 -6.16 -0.39
C GLY A 296 -13.45 -5.82 0.86
N ASN A 297 -13.33 -6.73 1.81
CA ASN A 297 -12.62 -6.51 3.08
C ASN A 297 -11.16 -6.12 2.88
N GLY A 298 -10.45 -6.73 1.95
CA GLY A 298 -9.06 -6.40 1.68
C GLY A 298 -8.88 -4.97 1.15
N ARG A 299 -9.79 -4.49 0.32
CA ARG A 299 -9.79 -3.11 -0.19
C ARG A 299 -10.05 -2.10 0.93
N VAL A 300 -11.05 -2.38 1.79
CA VAL A 300 -11.34 -1.57 2.97
C VAL A 300 -10.15 -1.54 3.94
N ALA A 301 -9.54 -2.70 4.22
CA ALA A 301 -8.37 -2.81 5.10
C ALA A 301 -7.20 -1.93 4.63
N ARG A 302 -6.90 -1.97 3.32
CA ARG A 302 -5.85 -1.13 2.73
C ARG A 302 -6.24 0.35 2.71
N SER A 303 -7.50 0.68 2.42
CA SER A 303 -7.96 2.08 2.47
C SER A 303 -7.89 2.67 3.87
N LEU A 304 -8.22 1.91 4.91
CA LEU A 304 -8.08 2.35 6.30
C LEU A 304 -6.61 2.46 6.75
N PHE A 305 -5.72 1.62 6.24
CA PHE A 305 -4.28 1.80 6.40
C PHE A 305 -3.82 3.16 5.88
N TYR A 306 -4.22 3.53 4.67
CA TYR A 306 -3.88 4.83 4.08
C TYR A 306 -4.56 5.99 4.80
N TRP A 307 -5.84 5.85 5.14
CA TRP A 307 -6.58 6.85 5.90
C TRP A 307 -5.85 7.22 7.20
N TYR A 308 -5.41 6.21 7.97
CA TYR A 308 -4.72 6.46 9.23
C TYR A 308 -3.36 7.13 9.05
N LEU A 309 -2.62 6.78 8.00
CA LEU A 309 -1.37 7.45 7.66
C LEU A 309 -1.60 8.91 7.26
N PHE A 310 -2.64 9.20 6.48
CA PHE A 310 -3.00 10.56 6.12
C PHE A 310 -3.38 11.39 7.34
N LYS A 311 -4.23 10.84 8.22
CA LYS A 311 -4.61 11.43 9.52
C LYS A 311 -3.39 11.73 10.39
N SER A 312 -2.38 10.89 10.33
CA SER A 312 -1.16 11.00 11.14
C SER A 312 -0.08 11.89 10.51
N GLY A 313 -0.37 12.60 9.40
CA GLY A 313 0.56 13.53 8.77
C GLY A 313 1.58 12.90 7.82
N PHE A 314 1.35 11.69 7.34
CA PHE A 314 2.20 11.02 6.36
C PHE A 314 1.64 11.18 4.94
N GLY A 315 1.50 12.44 4.49
CA GLY A 315 0.85 12.81 3.23
C GLY A 315 1.46 12.21 1.96
N ALA A 316 2.76 11.89 1.96
CA ALA A 316 3.42 11.29 0.81
C ALA A 316 2.95 9.85 0.51
N PHE A 317 2.30 9.17 1.46
CA PHE A 317 1.67 7.86 1.19
C PHE A 317 0.57 7.94 0.13
N ARG A 318 0.05 9.13 -0.18
CA ARG A 318 -0.81 9.33 -1.34
C ARG A 318 -0.16 8.87 -2.66
N TYR A 319 1.15 8.82 -2.70
CA TYR A 319 1.97 8.49 -3.87
C TYR A 319 2.80 7.21 -3.69
N ILE A 320 2.49 6.38 -2.70
CA ILE A 320 3.23 5.15 -2.40
C ILE A 320 2.25 3.97 -2.49
N ALA A 321 2.36 3.19 -3.57
CA ALA A 321 1.47 2.07 -3.85
C ALA A 321 2.03 0.77 -3.26
N ILE A 322 1.57 0.37 -2.04
CA ILE A 322 2.01 -0.88 -1.41
C ILE A 322 1.44 -2.11 -2.11
N SER A 323 0.23 -2.02 -2.67
CA SER A 323 -0.45 -3.14 -3.32
C SER A 323 0.28 -3.64 -4.56
N THR A 324 1.09 -2.81 -5.22
CA THR A 324 1.97 -3.24 -6.31
C THR A 324 2.95 -4.33 -5.87
N LEU A 325 3.47 -4.21 -4.64
CA LEU A 325 4.41 -5.17 -4.05
C LEU A 325 3.69 -6.36 -3.41
N LEU A 326 2.54 -6.15 -2.77
CA LEU A 326 1.71 -7.22 -2.22
C LEU A 326 1.28 -8.19 -3.31
N LYS A 327 0.86 -7.68 -4.47
CA LYS A 327 0.44 -8.46 -5.64
C LYS A 327 1.58 -9.33 -6.21
N ILE A 328 2.83 -8.91 -6.11
CA ILE A 328 3.98 -9.70 -6.58
C ILE A 328 4.25 -10.91 -5.67
N ALA A 329 3.89 -10.82 -4.38
CA ALA A 329 4.14 -11.87 -3.40
C ALA A 329 2.89 -12.21 -2.55
N PRO A 330 1.74 -12.57 -3.18
CA PRO A 330 0.47 -12.74 -2.48
C PRO A 330 0.52 -13.87 -1.46
N ILE A 331 1.25 -14.95 -1.73
CA ILE A 331 1.45 -16.06 -0.79
C ILE A 331 2.13 -15.58 0.49
N GLN A 332 3.14 -14.73 0.39
CA GLN A 332 3.85 -14.22 1.57
C GLN A 332 2.96 -13.26 2.37
N TYR A 333 2.13 -12.50 1.68
CA TYR A 333 1.12 -11.65 2.29
C TYR A 333 0.10 -12.48 3.07
N GLY A 334 -0.50 -13.50 2.48
CA GLY A 334 -1.42 -14.41 3.16
C GLY A 334 -0.75 -15.15 4.34
N LYS A 335 0.48 -15.66 4.15
CA LYS A 335 1.25 -16.32 5.23
C LYS A 335 1.52 -15.40 6.40
N SER A 336 1.65 -14.08 6.20
CA SER A 336 1.86 -13.15 7.31
C SER A 336 0.66 -13.06 8.26
N TYR A 337 -0.58 -13.18 7.74
CA TYR A 337 -1.79 -13.34 8.55
C TYR A 337 -1.77 -14.67 9.32
N LEU A 338 -1.56 -15.77 8.61
CA LEU A 338 -1.60 -17.10 9.20
C LEU A 338 -0.53 -17.31 10.28
N TYR A 339 0.66 -16.74 10.11
CA TYR A 339 1.70 -16.78 11.14
C TYR A 339 1.27 -16.05 12.41
N THR A 340 0.57 -14.92 12.27
CA THR A 340 0.00 -14.20 13.40
C THR A 340 -1.06 -15.04 14.11
N GLU A 341 -2.00 -15.61 13.36
CA GLU A 341 -3.12 -16.37 13.90
C GLU A 341 -2.71 -17.68 14.56
N THR A 342 -1.69 -18.36 14.01
CA THR A 342 -1.21 -19.66 14.47
C THR A 342 -0.18 -19.59 15.60
N ASP A 343 0.27 -18.39 15.97
CA ASP A 343 1.20 -18.15 17.09
C ASP A 343 0.64 -17.11 18.08
N ASP A 344 -0.52 -17.41 18.70
CA ASP A 344 -1.12 -16.64 19.78
C ASP A 344 -1.39 -15.16 19.45
N MET A 345 -1.82 -14.86 18.23
CA MET A 345 -2.07 -13.49 17.75
C MET A 345 -0.83 -12.56 17.87
N ASP A 346 0.35 -13.11 17.63
CA ASP A 346 1.59 -12.35 17.57
C ASP A 346 1.66 -11.52 16.27
N LEU A 347 1.21 -10.28 16.36
CA LEU A 347 1.17 -9.31 15.25
C LEU A 347 2.55 -9.01 14.65
N THR A 348 3.63 -9.36 15.35
CA THR A 348 5.00 -9.10 14.88
C THR A 348 5.24 -9.65 13.47
N TYR A 349 4.68 -10.81 13.15
CA TYR A 349 4.83 -11.43 11.81
C TYR A 349 4.23 -10.58 10.70
N PHE A 350 2.99 -10.12 10.91
CA PHE A 350 2.31 -9.28 9.92
C PHE A 350 2.97 -7.91 9.81
N ILE A 351 3.28 -7.27 10.94
CA ILE A 351 3.91 -5.95 10.98
C ILE A 351 5.30 -6.00 10.33
N ASP A 352 6.14 -7.00 10.66
CA ASP A 352 7.49 -7.14 10.09
C ASP A 352 7.45 -7.37 8.58
N TYR A 353 6.48 -8.15 8.08
CA TYR A 353 6.27 -8.34 6.65
C TYR A 353 5.86 -7.04 5.96
N GLN A 354 4.85 -6.33 6.49
CA GLN A 354 4.37 -5.07 5.93
C GLN A 354 5.45 -3.98 5.97
N CYS A 355 6.25 -3.92 7.03
CA CYS A 355 7.38 -2.99 7.12
C CYS A 355 8.41 -3.22 6.00
N ARG A 356 8.70 -4.47 5.63
CA ARG A 356 9.55 -4.77 4.46
C ARG A 356 8.94 -4.28 3.15
N VAL A 357 7.63 -4.48 2.98
CA VAL A 357 6.90 -3.98 1.79
C VAL A 357 6.94 -2.47 1.73
N ILE A 358 6.62 -1.79 2.84
CA ILE A 358 6.59 -0.33 2.93
C ILE A 358 7.98 0.27 2.69
N ALA A 359 9.03 -0.26 3.31
CA ALA A 359 10.40 0.24 3.09
C ALA A 359 10.82 0.14 1.62
N ARG A 360 10.44 -0.95 0.93
CA ARG A 360 10.68 -1.10 -0.52
C ARG A 360 9.86 -0.10 -1.33
N ALA A 361 8.59 0.10 -1.01
CA ALA A 361 7.72 1.05 -1.69
C ALA A 361 8.23 2.49 -1.53
N ILE A 362 8.68 2.89 -0.34
CA ILE A 362 9.33 4.18 -0.09
C ILE A 362 10.62 4.31 -0.92
N GLY A 363 11.42 3.24 -0.99
CA GLY A 363 12.64 3.22 -1.83
C GLY A 363 12.33 3.43 -3.31
N GLN A 364 11.29 2.79 -3.85
CA GLN A 364 10.84 2.97 -5.23
C GLN A 364 10.33 4.39 -5.48
N PHE A 365 9.51 4.92 -4.59
CA PHE A 365 9.02 6.30 -4.65
C PHE A 365 10.18 7.30 -4.71
N ARG A 366 11.16 7.16 -3.82
CA ARG A 366 12.35 8.02 -3.79
C ARG A 366 13.17 7.95 -5.08
N ALA A 367 13.39 6.73 -5.58
CA ALA A 367 14.14 6.53 -6.83
C ALA A 367 13.43 7.18 -8.02
N THR A 368 12.09 7.04 -8.11
CA THR A 368 11.29 7.69 -9.14
C THR A 368 11.35 9.21 -9.03
N TYR A 369 11.19 9.75 -7.82
CA TYR A 369 11.30 11.18 -7.58
C TYR A 369 12.68 11.72 -7.99
N GLN A 370 13.76 11.07 -7.55
CA GLN A 370 15.12 11.49 -7.86
C GLN A 370 15.42 11.45 -9.37
N ALA A 371 15.03 10.38 -10.05
CA ALA A 371 15.19 10.27 -11.51
C ALA A 371 14.42 11.38 -12.25
N THR A 372 13.24 11.74 -11.76
CA THR A 372 12.44 12.86 -12.30
C THR A 372 13.17 14.20 -12.14
N VAL A 373 13.67 14.50 -10.94
CA VAL A 373 14.41 15.74 -10.64
C VAL A 373 15.67 15.83 -11.52
N GLU A 374 16.48 14.78 -11.57
CA GLU A 374 17.68 14.73 -12.41
C GLU A 374 17.36 14.92 -13.91
N GLY A 375 16.30 14.29 -14.39
CA GLY A 375 15.82 14.48 -15.76
C GLY A 375 15.42 15.93 -16.05
N MET A 376 14.72 16.56 -15.08
CA MET A 376 14.35 17.98 -15.17
C MET A 376 15.59 18.90 -15.21
N GLU A 377 16.56 18.66 -14.34
CA GLU A 377 17.79 19.47 -14.27
C GLU A 377 18.61 19.34 -15.55
N LYS A 378 18.84 18.12 -16.04
CA LYS A 378 19.55 17.86 -17.32
C LYS A 378 18.88 18.56 -18.50
N PHE A 379 17.56 18.49 -18.55
CA PHE A 379 16.82 19.11 -19.64
C PHE A 379 16.78 20.64 -19.50
N ASN A 380 16.67 21.20 -18.30
CA ASN A 380 16.80 22.64 -18.08
C ASN A 380 18.19 23.15 -18.54
N ALA A 381 19.26 22.44 -18.15
CA ALA A 381 20.61 22.79 -18.61
C ALA A 381 20.69 22.80 -20.14
N PHE A 382 20.13 21.79 -20.81
CA PHE A 382 20.05 21.75 -22.27
C PHE A 382 19.27 22.94 -22.86
N LEU A 383 18.11 23.28 -22.31
CA LEU A 383 17.31 24.41 -22.78
C LEU A 383 18.07 25.74 -22.72
N TYR A 384 18.83 25.95 -21.65
CA TYR A 384 19.66 27.16 -21.53
C TYR A 384 20.86 27.14 -22.47
N GLN A 385 21.65 26.05 -22.51
CA GLN A 385 22.86 25.92 -23.32
C GLN A 385 22.56 25.97 -24.82
N SER A 386 21.44 25.41 -25.26
CA SER A 386 21.01 25.43 -26.67
C SER A 386 20.39 26.75 -27.11
N GLY A 387 20.16 27.67 -26.21
CA GLY A 387 19.40 28.93 -26.47
C GLY A 387 17.92 28.73 -26.78
N LEU A 388 17.42 27.49 -26.70
CA LEU A 388 16.03 27.16 -26.99
C LEU A 388 15.07 27.87 -26.05
N TYR A 389 15.44 28.01 -24.77
CA TYR A 389 14.62 28.70 -23.76
C TYR A 389 14.28 30.15 -24.16
N GLY A 390 15.22 30.85 -24.79
CA GLY A 390 15.00 32.22 -25.28
C GLY A 390 14.08 32.33 -26.50
N LYS A 391 13.90 31.23 -27.25
CA LYS A 391 13.03 31.18 -28.44
C LYS A 391 11.57 30.88 -28.08
N LEU A 392 11.28 30.41 -26.86
CA LEU A 392 9.95 30.10 -26.41
C LEU A 392 9.26 31.35 -25.82
N SER A 393 8.05 31.65 -26.27
CA SER A 393 7.18 32.61 -25.58
C SER A 393 6.79 32.08 -24.20
N GLU A 394 6.34 32.95 -23.31
CA GLU A 394 5.90 32.59 -21.97
C GLU A 394 4.84 31.47 -21.99
N LYS A 395 3.82 31.60 -22.83
CA LYS A 395 2.75 30.59 -22.97
C LYS A 395 3.28 29.26 -23.53
N GLN A 396 4.23 29.30 -24.48
CA GLN A 396 4.90 28.10 -24.99
C GLN A 396 5.73 27.41 -23.92
N ARG A 397 6.42 28.17 -23.05
CA ARG A 397 7.16 27.61 -21.90
C ARG A 397 6.23 26.86 -20.94
N VAL A 398 5.05 27.43 -20.66
CA VAL A 398 4.06 26.77 -19.81
C VAL A 398 3.61 25.44 -20.42
N VAL A 399 3.14 25.45 -21.68
CA VAL A 399 2.65 24.23 -22.35
C VAL A 399 3.79 23.20 -22.46
N PHE A 400 4.98 23.63 -22.83
CA PHE A 400 6.15 22.76 -22.96
C PHE A 400 6.57 22.15 -21.60
N ASN A 401 6.53 22.92 -20.51
CA ASN A 401 6.78 22.42 -19.17
C ASN A 401 5.71 21.42 -18.71
N VAL A 402 4.45 21.65 -19.08
CA VAL A 402 3.35 20.72 -18.81
C VAL A 402 3.58 19.40 -19.53
N ALA A 403 3.89 19.45 -20.83
CA ALA A 403 4.20 18.26 -21.62
C ALA A 403 5.40 17.48 -21.07
N ARG A 404 6.48 18.20 -20.80
CA ARG A 404 7.73 17.64 -20.28
C ARG A 404 7.55 16.97 -18.90
N SER A 405 6.70 17.53 -18.08
CA SER A 405 6.38 16.96 -16.77
C SER A 405 5.51 15.70 -16.86
N GLY A 406 5.14 15.27 -18.10
CA GLY A 406 4.21 14.15 -18.33
C GLY A 406 2.76 14.46 -17.95
N LYS A 407 2.43 15.72 -17.67
CA LYS A 407 1.09 16.17 -17.22
C LYS A 407 0.02 15.98 -18.27
N ALA A 408 0.39 16.17 -19.50
CA ALA A 408 -0.42 15.83 -20.63
C ALA A 408 0.55 15.32 -21.71
N GLU A 409 0.26 14.17 -22.25
CA GLU A 409 0.97 13.66 -23.42
C GLU A 409 0.37 14.28 -24.68
N ASP A 410 -0.93 14.53 -24.65
CA ASP A 410 -1.72 15.04 -25.76
C ASP A 410 -2.38 16.37 -25.43
N PHE A 411 -2.24 17.34 -26.31
CA PHE A 411 -2.81 18.67 -26.21
C PHE A 411 -3.71 18.96 -27.39
N THR A 412 -4.86 19.56 -27.14
CA THR A 412 -5.73 20.14 -28.16
C THR A 412 -5.80 21.65 -27.99
N ILE A 413 -6.14 22.36 -29.08
CA ILE A 413 -6.26 23.83 -29.02
C ILE A 413 -7.30 24.25 -27.97
N THR A 414 -8.41 23.51 -27.86
CA THR A 414 -9.46 23.77 -26.89
C THR A 414 -8.94 23.59 -25.46
N ASN A 415 -8.22 22.49 -25.20
CA ASN A 415 -7.63 22.22 -23.89
C ASN A 415 -6.64 23.33 -23.47
N VAL A 416 -5.74 23.73 -24.37
CA VAL A 416 -4.76 24.79 -24.10
C VAL A 416 -5.44 26.15 -23.91
N LYS A 417 -6.47 26.46 -24.70
CA LYS A 417 -7.27 27.68 -24.54
C LYS A 417 -7.87 27.76 -23.12
N GLU A 418 -8.49 26.70 -22.67
CA GLU A 418 -9.15 26.63 -21.35
C GLU A 418 -8.13 26.74 -20.21
N ASN A 419 -7.04 25.99 -20.28
CA ASN A 419 -6.04 25.96 -19.22
C ASN A 419 -5.17 27.22 -19.13
N LEU A 420 -4.95 27.91 -20.25
CA LEU A 420 -4.19 29.18 -20.28
C LEU A 420 -5.09 30.42 -20.17
N GLY A 421 -6.40 30.27 -20.19
CA GLY A 421 -7.35 31.39 -20.18
C GLY A 421 -7.13 32.36 -21.36
N CYS A 422 -6.86 31.85 -22.57
CA CYS A 422 -6.54 32.68 -23.73
C CYS A 422 -7.51 32.45 -24.90
N ALA A 423 -7.40 33.29 -25.94
CA ALA A 423 -8.21 33.14 -27.15
C ALA A 423 -7.79 31.87 -27.94
N TYR A 424 -8.73 31.29 -28.70
CA TYR A 424 -8.49 30.10 -29.53
C TYR A 424 -7.28 30.26 -30.46
N ASN A 425 -7.18 31.40 -31.17
CA ASN A 425 -6.07 31.66 -32.07
C ASN A 425 -4.72 31.76 -31.31
N THR A 426 -4.72 32.29 -30.11
CA THR A 426 -3.52 32.33 -29.26
C THR A 426 -3.07 30.90 -28.88
N ALA A 427 -4.01 30.05 -28.47
CA ALA A 427 -3.71 28.65 -28.15
C ALA A 427 -3.21 27.89 -29.39
N ALA A 428 -3.82 28.11 -30.55
CA ALA A 428 -3.37 27.55 -31.82
C ALA A 428 -1.93 27.98 -32.17
N ASN A 429 -1.60 29.26 -32.03
CA ASN A 429 -0.26 29.78 -32.29
C ASN A 429 0.77 29.22 -31.29
N VAL A 430 0.41 29.03 -30.02
CA VAL A 430 1.27 28.41 -29.02
C VAL A 430 1.63 26.99 -29.44
N LEU A 431 0.66 26.15 -29.80
CA LEU A 431 0.89 24.77 -30.18
C LEU A 431 1.61 24.63 -31.51
N ASN A 432 1.19 25.37 -32.55
CA ASN A 432 1.87 25.32 -33.84
C ASN A 432 3.31 25.84 -33.72
N GLY A 433 3.58 26.88 -32.97
CA GLY A 433 4.96 27.35 -32.75
C GLY A 433 5.84 26.35 -32.01
N LEU A 434 5.28 25.48 -31.15
CA LEU A 434 6.02 24.34 -30.58
C LEU A 434 6.32 23.27 -31.62
N VAL A 435 5.44 23.06 -32.61
CA VAL A 435 5.70 22.16 -33.72
C VAL A 435 6.78 22.74 -34.66
N ASP A 436 6.72 24.04 -34.97
CA ASP A 436 7.70 24.73 -35.81
C ASP A 436 9.13 24.66 -35.20
N LEU A 437 9.20 24.71 -33.86
CA LEU A 437 10.44 24.51 -33.10
C LEU A 437 10.87 23.04 -33.00
N LYS A 438 10.15 22.11 -33.63
CA LYS A 438 10.39 20.66 -33.55
C LYS A 438 10.42 20.10 -32.14
N LEU A 439 9.60 20.65 -31.26
CA LEU A 439 9.40 20.20 -29.90
C LEU A 439 8.16 19.34 -29.76
N PHE A 440 7.18 19.55 -30.66
CA PHE A 440 5.92 18.82 -30.71
C PHE A 440 5.70 18.25 -32.11
N GLU A 441 4.97 17.17 -32.16
CA GLU A 441 4.37 16.62 -33.36
C GLU A 441 2.86 16.87 -33.34
N LYS A 442 2.25 16.90 -34.53
CA LYS A 442 0.83 17.16 -34.72
C LYS A 442 0.20 16.03 -35.50
N ILE A 443 -0.76 15.35 -34.90
CA ILE A 443 -1.44 14.19 -35.46
C ILE A 443 -2.96 14.47 -35.49
N LYS A 444 -3.64 14.08 -36.56
CA LYS A 444 -5.09 14.18 -36.65
C LYS A 444 -5.74 12.90 -36.10
N ILE A 445 -6.50 13.01 -35.04
CA ILE A 445 -7.26 11.90 -34.43
C ILE A 445 -8.75 12.21 -34.58
N GLY A 446 -9.43 11.49 -35.48
CA GLY A 446 -10.81 11.81 -35.82
C GLY A 446 -10.94 13.19 -36.46
N ASN A 447 -11.75 14.06 -35.87
CA ASN A 447 -11.95 15.45 -36.35
C ASN A 447 -11.08 16.49 -35.61
N GLU A 448 -10.22 16.07 -34.69
CA GLU A 448 -9.44 16.97 -33.85
C GLU A 448 -7.94 16.85 -34.12
N TRP A 449 -7.23 17.98 -34.05
CA TRP A 449 -5.78 18.00 -34.08
C TRP A 449 -5.22 17.83 -32.65
N VAL A 450 -4.41 16.79 -32.48
CA VAL A 450 -3.72 16.47 -31.25
C VAL A 450 -2.23 16.78 -31.41
N PHE A 451 -1.68 17.43 -30.42
CA PHE A 451 -0.26 17.84 -30.37
C PHE A 451 0.40 17.12 -29.21
N SER A 452 1.49 16.40 -29.48
CA SER A 452 2.22 15.63 -28.48
C SER A 452 3.68 16.03 -28.47
N MET A 453 4.30 16.09 -27.30
CA MET A 453 5.73 16.41 -27.18
C MET A 453 6.57 15.27 -27.75
N ILE A 454 7.56 15.62 -28.55
CA ILE A 454 8.57 14.68 -29.06
C ILE A 454 9.42 14.21 -27.88
N ASP A 455 9.86 12.95 -27.89
CA ASP A 455 10.72 12.38 -26.87
C ASP A 455 11.93 13.26 -26.55
N THR A 456 12.19 13.48 -25.26
CA THR A 456 13.23 14.40 -24.77
C THR A 456 14.63 14.08 -25.33
N ASN A 457 14.97 12.79 -25.49
CA ASN A 457 16.25 12.39 -26.04
C ASN A 457 16.35 12.71 -27.56
N LYS A 458 15.22 12.60 -28.27
CA LYS A 458 15.14 13.02 -29.67
C LYS A 458 15.28 14.54 -29.81
N ILE A 459 14.68 15.32 -28.92
CA ILE A 459 14.87 16.77 -28.88
C ILE A 459 16.34 17.12 -28.65
N ILE A 460 16.97 16.52 -27.63
CA ILE A 460 18.38 16.76 -27.29
C ILE A 460 19.28 16.37 -28.47
N SER A 461 19.08 15.22 -29.09
CA SER A 461 19.91 14.72 -30.18
C SER A 461 19.67 15.44 -31.53
N GLY A 462 18.45 15.88 -31.76
CA GLY A 462 18.04 16.55 -33.01
C GLY A 462 18.28 18.06 -33.05
N TRP A 463 18.51 18.68 -31.89
CA TRP A 463 18.74 20.13 -31.79
C TRP A 463 20.19 20.45 -32.10
N LYS A 464 20.48 20.81 -33.36
CA LYS A 464 21.77 21.41 -33.77
C LYS A 464 21.66 22.93 -33.67
N LYS A 465 22.67 23.56 -33.06
CA LYS A 465 22.81 25.02 -33.03
C LYS A 465 22.78 25.62 -34.40
#